data_0dc6fa69c8255ab5d9b40ad060cf5727
#
_entry.id   0dc6fa69c8255ab5d9b40ad060cf5727
#
_cell.length_a   1.000
_cell.length_b   1.000
_cell.length_c   1.000
_cell.angle_alpha   90.00
_cell.angle_beta   90.00
_cell.angle_gamma   90.00
#
_symmetry.space_group_name_H-M   'P 1'
#
loop_
_entity.id
_entity.type
_entity.pdbx_description
1 polymer ?
#
loop_
_entity_poly.entity_id
_entity_poly.type
_entity_poly.pdbx_seq_one_letter_code
_entity_poly.pdbx_strand_id
1 'polypeptide(L)'
;MISRLTGSTDGSSITACSVAIGIGILCITLGWRTGLLAAGIHAVTYLMLSGAINAVGHTRGRRPYDNPAGNSQWLAWLTAGEGLHNNHHAAPTSARFALGRREIDPGWWVIRGLLGCRQASLRHDEVRLKRVA
;
A
#
# COMPACT_ATOMS: atom_id res chain seq x y z
N MET A 1 27.16 15.29 30.08
CA MET A 1 26.04 14.34 30.29
C MET A 1 24.78 15.02 29.75
N ILE A 2 24.54 14.93 28.45
CA ILE A 2 23.35 15.50 27.81
C ILE A 2 22.54 14.29 27.30
N SER A 3 21.51 13.91 28.06
CA SER A 3 20.59 12.84 27.69
C SER A 3 19.74 13.32 26.55
N ARG A 4 19.80 12.58 25.41
CA ARG A 4 18.96 12.77 24.24
C ARG A 4 17.50 12.52 24.63
N LEU A 5 16.71 13.56 24.64
CA LEU A 5 15.26 13.47 24.51
C LEU A 5 14.90 13.20 23.02
N THR A 6 15.23 12.04 22.52
CA THR A 6 14.59 11.52 21.30
C THR A 6 13.31 10.84 21.76
N GLY A 7 12.23 11.60 21.83
CA GLY A 7 10.89 11.02 21.91
C GLY A 7 10.69 10.14 20.67
N SER A 8 10.72 8.83 20.87
CA SER A 8 10.22 7.87 19.90
C SER A 8 8.74 8.17 19.74
N THR A 9 8.38 8.91 18.70
CA THR A 9 6.99 8.99 18.28
C THR A 9 6.64 7.60 17.74
N ASP A 10 5.92 6.83 18.57
CA ASP A 10 5.44 5.52 18.22
C ASP A 10 4.69 5.61 16.88
N GLY A 11 5.03 4.74 15.91
CA GLY A 11 4.39 4.74 14.61
C GLY A 11 2.86 4.62 14.69
N SER A 12 2.35 4.01 15.77
CA SER A 12 0.92 3.93 16.10
C SER A 12 0.30 5.31 16.36
N SER A 13 1.00 6.20 17.06
CA SER A 13 0.53 7.55 17.36
C SER A 13 0.44 8.41 16.10
N ILE A 14 1.42 8.31 15.21
CA ILE A 14 1.43 9.04 13.94
C ILE A 14 0.26 8.57 13.06
N THR A 15 0.03 7.27 12.97
CA THR A 15 -1.08 6.70 12.20
C THR A 15 -2.43 7.14 12.76
N ALA A 16 -2.62 7.08 14.08
CA ALA A 16 -3.86 7.51 14.73
C ALA A 16 -4.13 9.00 14.48
N CYS A 17 -3.12 9.86 14.58
CA CYS A 17 -3.24 11.29 14.28
C CYS A 17 -3.63 11.53 12.81
N SER A 18 -3.01 10.83 11.87
CA SER A 18 -3.31 10.97 10.44
C SER A 18 -4.75 10.59 10.12
N VAL A 19 -5.24 9.49 10.70
CA VAL A 19 -6.63 9.04 10.55
C VAL A 19 -7.60 10.06 11.15
N ALA A 20 -7.32 10.55 12.37
CA ALA A 20 -8.16 11.54 13.03
C ALA A 20 -8.24 12.86 12.23
N ILE A 21 -7.12 13.33 11.69
CA ILE A 21 -7.06 14.51 10.81
C ILE A 21 -7.90 14.27 9.55
N GLY A 22 -7.78 13.11 8.90
CA GLY A 22 -8.55 12.77 7.71
C GLY A 22 -10.07 12.77 7.98
N ILE A 23 -10.51 12.17 9.08
CA ILE A 23 -11.91 12.18 9.52
C ILE A 23 -12.37 13.62 9.81
N GLY A 24 -11.54 14.41 10.49
CA GLY A 24 -11.83 15.82 10.77
C GLY A 24 -12.05 16.64 9.50
N ILE A 25 -11.18 16.48 8.51
CA ILE A 25 -11.31 17.15 7.21
C ILE A 25 -12.64 16.76 6.53
N LEU A 26 -12.99 15.48 6.49
CA LEU A 26 -14.25 15.01 5.94
C LEU A 26 -15.46 15.60 6.67
N CYS A 27 -15.42 15.69 7.99
CA CYS A 27 -16.49 16.26 8.79
C CYS A 27 -16.65 17.78 8.59
N ILE A 28 -15.53 18.49 8.41
CA ILE A 28 -15.54 19.94 8.15
C ILE A 28 -16.07 20.23 6.75
N THR A 29 -15.64 19.46 5.74
CA THR A 29 -15.99 19.73 4.33
C THR A 29 -17.38 19.24 3.95
N LEU A 30 -17.83 18.10 4.47
CA LEU A 30 -19.10 17.45 4.11
C LEU A 30 -20.19 17.59 5.17
N GLY A 31 -19.88 18.21 6.31
CA GLY A 31 -20.72 18.18 7.50
C GLY A 31 -20.48 16.89 8.31
N TRP A 32 -20.67 16.99 9.64
CA TRP A 32 -20.25 15.93 10.54
C TRP A 32 -20.91 14.54 10.30
N ARG A 33 -22.20 14.52 9.95
CA ARG A 33 -22.92 13.25 9.66
C ARG A 33 -22.40 12.57 8.41
N THR A 34 -22.32 13.31 7.31
CA THR A 34 -21.83 12.81 6.01
C THR A 34 -20.35 12.47 6.08
N GLY A 35 -19.56 13.28 6.79
CA GLY A 35 -18.15 13.03 7.00
C GLY A 35 -17.87 11.74 7.77
N LEU A 36 -18.61 11.47 8.84
CA LEU A 36 -18.50 10.20 9.59
C LEU A 36 -18.95 9.01 8.75
N LEU A 37 -20.05 9.14 7.99
CA LEU A 37 -20.52 8.10 7.08
C LEU A 37 -19.48 7.80 6.00
N ALA A 38 -18.90 8.82 5.38
CA ALA A 38 -17.84 8.67 4.38
C ALA A 38 -16.60 8.00 4.96
N ALA A 39 -16.18 8.38 6.16
CA ALA A 39 -15.06 7.74 6.87
C ALA A 39 -15.35 6.26 7.17
N GLY A 40 -16.57 5.92 7.60
CA GLY A 40 -17.00 4.55 7.84
C GLY A 40 -16.99 3.71 6.56
N ILE A 41 -17.55 4.23 5.46
CA ILE A 41 -17.52 3.56 4.15
C ILE A 41 -16.08 3.34 3.70
N HIS A 42 -15.22 4.35 3.84
CA HIS A 42 -13.80 4.23 3.49
C HIS A 42 -13.10 3.12 4.30
N ALA A 43 -13.31 3.09 5.61
CA ALA A 43 -12.71 2.07 6.49
C ALA A 43 -13.18 0.65 6.11
N VAL A 44 -14.48 0.46 5.89
CA VAL A 44 -15.04 -0.85 5.47
C VAL A 44 -14.47 -1.25 4.11
N THR A 45 -14.44 -0.34 3.14
CA THR A 45 -13.88 -0.59 1.80
C THR A 45 -12.41 -0.98 1.88
N TYR A 46 -11.62 -0.28 2.68
CA TYR A 46 -10.22 -0.59 2.91
C TYR A 46 -10.02 -2.01 3.48
N LEU A 47 -10.78 -2.37 4.51
CA LEU A 47 -10.72 -3.72 5.10
C LEU A 47 -11.14 -4.81 4.11
N MET A 48 -12.20 -4.56 3.33
CA MET A 48 -12.68 -5.50 2.32
C MET A 48 -11.64 -5.71 1.21
N LEU A 49 -11.04 -4.63 0.70
CA LEU A 49 -9.98 -4.72 -0.32
C LEU A 49 -8.72 -5.42 0.22
N SER A 50 -8.31 -5.12 1.45
CA SER A 50 -7.17 -5.79 2.09
C SER A 50 -7.44 -7.30 2.26
N GLY A 51 -8.65 -7.68 2.68
CA GLY A 51 -9.08 -9.07 2.75
C GLY A 51 -9.10 -9.74 1.38
N ALA A 52 -9.61 -9.05 0.35
CA ALA A 52 -9.66 -9.55 -1.02
C ALA A 52 -8.26 -9.77 -1.62
N ILE A 53 -7.32 -8.86 -1.37
CA ILE A 53 -5.91 -9.00 -1.80
C ILE A 53 -5.34 -10.31 -1.23
N ASN A 54 -5.51 -10.56 0.06
CA ASN A 54 -5.01 -11.77 0.70
C ASN A 54 -5.76 -13.03 0.22
N ALA A 55 -7.09 -13.03 0.24
CA ALA A 55 -7.88 -14.20 -0.14
C ALA A 55 -7.70 -14.56 -1.62
N VAL A 56 -7.87 -13.60 -2.53
CA VAL A 56 -7.73 -13.82 -3.98
C VAL A 56 -6.27 -13.97 -4.37
N GLY A 57 -5.38 -13.15 -3.79
CA GLY A 57 -3.96 -13.16 -4.06
C GLY A 57 -3.28 -14.49 -3.70
N HIS A 58 -3.78 -15.24 -2.70
CA HIS A 58 -3.25 -16.57 -2.37
C HIS A 58 -3.98 -17.73 -3.05
N THR A 59 -5.18 -17.51 -3.61
CA THR A 59 -5.96 -18.59 -4.23
C THR A 59 -5.93 -18.57 -5.74
N ARG A 60 -5.78 -17.41 -6.37
CA ARG A 60 -5.89 -17.23 -7.83
C ARG A 60 -4.77 -16.36 -8.38
N GLY A 61 -4.43 -16.59 -9.65
CA GLY A 61 -3.49 -15.77 -10.38
C GLY A 61 -2.27 -16.53 -10.90
N ARG A 62 -1.45 -15.83 -11.68
CA ARG A 62 -0.20 -16.38 -12.23
C ARG A 62 0.89 -16.37 -11.14
N ARG A 63 1.70 -17.41 -11.11
CA ARG A 63 2.80 -17.57 -10.13
C ARG A 63 4.14 -17.60 -10.83
N PRO A 64 4.69 -16.45 -11.24
CA PRO A 64 5.99 -16.40 -11.89
C PRO A 64 7.16 -16.70 -10.92
N TYR A 65 6.96 -16.54 -9.63
CA TYR A 65 7.96 -16.84 -8.60
C TYR A 65 7.46 -17.94 -7.67
N ASP A 66 8.40 -18.71 -7.11
CA ASP A 66 8.11 -19.82 -6.21
C ASP A 66 7.70 -19.30 -4.82
N ASN A 67 6.42 -18.98 -4.68
CA ASN A 67 5.76 -18.63 -3.43
C ASN A 67 4.24 -18.90 -3.56
N PRO A 68 3.50 -18.98 -2.45
CA PRO A 68 2.09 -19.37 -2.46
C PRO A 68 1.13 -18.31 -3.02
N ALA A 69 1.60 -17.09 -3.27
CA ALA A 69 0.76 -16.03 -3.81
C ALA A 69 0.64 -16.10 -5.34
N GLY A 70 -0.32 -15.40 -5.91
CA GLY A 70 -0.56 -15.29 -7.35
C GLY A 70 -0.73 -13.83 -7.78
N ASN A 71 -0.41 -13.52 -9.04
CA ASN A 71 -0.63 -12.22 -9.66
C ASN A 71 -1.97 -12.18 -10.38
N SER A 72 -2.81 -11.21 -10.02
CA SER A 72 -4.09 -10.92 -10.68
C SER A 72 -4.10 -9.47 -11.17
N GLN A 73 -4.08 -9.29 -12.49
CA GLN A 73 -3.99 -7.94 -13.07
C GLN A 73 -5.25 -7.10 -12.83
N TRP A 74 -6.44 -7.69 -12.84
CA TRP A 74 -7.68 -6.96 -12.54
C TRP A 74 -7.70 -6.48 -11.09
N LEU A 75 -7.22 -7.32 -10.17
CA LEU A 75 -7.10 -6.95 -8.76
C LEU A 75 -6.04 -5.85 -8.58
N ALA A 76 -4.92 -5.90 -9.32
CA ALA A 76 -3.90 -4.86 -9.28
C ALA A 76 -4.44 -3.49 -9.72
N TRP A 77 -5.37 -3.42 -10.67
CA TRP A 77 -6.06 -2.19 -11.03
C TRP A 77 -6.91 -1.64 -9.88
N LEU A 78 -7.65 -2.48 -9.17
CA LEU A 78 -8.50 -2.08 -8.05
C LEU A 78 -7.72 -1.70 -6.80
N THR A 79 -6.51 -2.22 -6.64
CA THR A 79 -5.72 -2.14 -5.41
C THR A 79 -4.39 -1.44 -5.61
N ALA A 80 -4.29 -0.58 -6.65
CA ALA A 80 -3.09 0.21 -6.97
C ALA A 80 -1.79 -0.62 -7.02
N GLY A 81 -1.87 -1.85 -7.58
CA GLY A 81 -0.71 -2.72 -7.78
C GLY A 81 -0.64 -3.91 -6.83
N GLU A 82 -1.28 -3.89 -5.67
CA GLU A 82 -1.22 -4.95 -4.65
C GLU A 82 -1.73 -6.32 -5.14
N GLY A 83 -2.57 -6.33 -6.19
CA GLY A 83 -2.99 -7.57 -6.86
C GLY A 83 -1.86 -8.32 -7.58
N LEU A 84 -0.67 -7.73 -7.75
CA LEU A 84 0.56 -8.40 -8.17
C LEU A 84 1.24 -9.08 -6.98
N HIS A 85 0.49 -9.88 -6.26
CA HIS A 85 0.81 -10.36 -4.92
C HIS A 85 1.97 -11.37 -4.89
N ASN A 86 2.11 -12.19 -5.94
CA ASN A 86 3.27 -13.07 -6.09
C ASN A 86 4.58 -12.28 -6.24
N ASN A 87 4.55 -11.19 -6.99
CA ASN A 87 5.70 -10.30 -7.15
C ASN A 87 6.03 -9.59 -5.84
N HIS A 88 5.00 -9.10 -5.13
CA HIS A 88 5.17 -8.49 -3.82
C HIS A 88 5.86 -9.44 -2.83
N HIS A 89 5.43 -10.70 -2.77
CA HIS A 89 6.07 -11.73 -1.94
C HIS A 89 7.50 -12.08 -2.40
N ALA A 90 7.79 -11.99 -3.69
CA ALA A 90 9.14 -12.23 -4.23
C ALA A 90 10.09 -11.05 -3.97
N ALA A 91 9.59 -9.82 -3.96
CA ALA A 91 10.38 -8.60 -3.75
C ALA A 91 9.72 -7.67 -2.72
N PRO A 92 9.66 -8.06 -1.43
CA PRO A 92 8.86 -7.35 -0.41
C PRO A 92 9.35 -5.94 -0.08
N THR A 93 10.57 -5.58 -0.46
CA THR A 93 11.15 -4.23 -0.25
C THR A 93 10.99 -3.33 -1.47
N SER A 94 10.46 -3.86 -2.58
CA SER A 94 10.27 -3.08 -3.80
C SER A 94 9.03 -2.20 -3.72
N ALA A 95 9.17 -0.92 -4.07
CA ALA A 95 8.05 -0.02 -4.25
C ALA A 95 7.29 -0.28 -5.58
N ARG A 96 7.89 -1.03 -6.49
CA ARG A 96 7.32 -1.44 -7.77
C ARG A 96 6.90 -2.89 -7.70
N PHE A 97 5.62 -3.18 -7.95
CA PHE A 97 5.09 -4.55 -7.96
C PHE A 97 5.12 -5.19 -9.36
N ALA A 98 5.05 -4.42 -10.44
CA ALA A 98 5.18 -4.95 -11.79
C ALA A 98 6.65 -5.33 -12.07
N LEU A 99 6.98 -6.62 -11.98
CA LEU A 99 8.30 -7.17 -12.29
C LEU A 99 8.35 -7.75 -13.71
N GLY A 100 7.21 -8.17 -14.26
CA GLY A 100 7.06 -8.70 -15.60
C GLY A 100 6.76 -7.62 -16.64
N ARG A 101 7.18 -7.87 -17.92
CA ARG A 101 7.03 -6.90 -19.04
C ARG A 101 5.59 -6.52 -19.39
N ARG A 102 4.61 -7.37 -19.06
CA ARG A 102 3.18 -7.18 -19.39
C ARG A 102 2.33 -6.85 -18.16
N GLU A 103 2.96 -6.61 -17.05
CA GLU A 103 2.27 -6.28 -15.81
C GLU A 103 2.12 -4.77 -15.69
N ILE A 104 0.96 -4.35 -15.23
CA ILE A 104 0.60 -2.95 -15.05
C ILE A 104 0.44 -2.72 -13.56
N ASP A 105 1.12 -1.70 -13.07
CA ASP A 105 1.16 -1.30 -11.67
C ASP A 105 0.76 0.19 -11.56
N PRO A 106 -0.52 0.47 -11.33
CA PRO A 106 -1.01 1.84 -11.21
C PRO A 106 -0.39 2.59 -10.02
N GLY A 107 -0.11 1.90 -8.92
CA GLY A 107 0.56 2.49 -7.74
C GLY A 107 1.96 3.00 -8.08
N TRP A 108 2.69 2.25 -8.89
CA TRP A 108 4.01 2.67 -9.34
C TRP A 108 3.97 3.95 -10.20
N TRP A 109 2.91 4.17 -10.99
CA TRP A 109 2.76 5.42 -11.74
C TRP A 109 2.61 6.62 -10.82
N VAL A 110 1.81 6.48 -9.76
CA VAL A 110 1.65 7.52 -8.74
C VAL A 110 2.98 7.80 -8.03
N ILE A 111 3.67 6.75 -7.59
CA ILE A 111 5.00 6.87 -6.94
C ILE A 111 5.98 7.57 -7.86
N ARG A 112 6.04 7.21 -9.14
CA ARG A 112 6.90 7.90 -10.12
C ARG A 112 6.58 9.37 -10.28
N GLY A 113 5.30 9.72 -10.28
CA GLY A 113 4.86 11.12 -10.30
C GLY A 113 5.37 11.88 -9.07
N LEU A 114 5.20 11.31 -7.87
CA LEU A 114 5.70 11.90 -6.63
C LEU A 114 7.23 12.04 -6.58
N LEU A 115 7.95 11.05 -7.12
CA LEU A 115 9.42 11.12 -7.26
C LEU A 115 9.82 12.25 -8.18
N GLY A 116 9.13 12.40 -9.32
CA GLY A 116 9.37 13.50 -10.28
C GLY A 116 9.14 14.88 -9.67
N CYS A 117 8.13 15.00 -8.82
CA CYS A 117 7.81 16.23 -8.05
C CYS A 117 8.68 16.40 -6.79
N ARG A 118 9.63 15.53 -6.52
CA ARG A 118 10.46 15.50 -5.30
C ARG A 118 9.67 15.44 -3.99
N GLN A 119 8.45 14.90 -4.05
CA GLN A 119 7.56 14.69 -2.88
C GLN A 119 7.81 13.34 -2.20
N ALA A 120 8.56 12.43 -2.84
CA ALA A 120 8.92 11.13 -2.31
C ALA A 120 10.37 10.79 -2.63
N SER A 121 10.94 9.84 -1.90
CA SER A 121 12.24 9.22 -2.19
C SER A 121 12.14 7.71 -2.04
N LEU A 122 12.84 6.97 -2.88
CA LEU A 122 12.92 5.51 -2.75
C LEU A 122 13.94 5.13 -1.68
N ARG A 123 13.57 4.23 -0.80
CA ARG A 123 14.50 3.66 0.19
C ARG A 123 15.49 2.69 -0.45
N HIS A 124 15.05 1.99 -1.52
CA HIS A 124 15.86 1.06 -2.29
C HIS A 124 15.57 1.29 -3.78
N ASP A 125 16.62 1.59 -4.56
CA ASP A 125 16.50 1.82 -6.01
C ASP A 125 16.39 0.51 -6.80
N GLU A 126 16.87 -0.60 -6.23
CA GLU A 126 16.92 -1.89 -6.90
C GLU A 126 15.83 -2.84 -6.38
N VAL A 127 15.24 -3.57 -7.32
CA VAL A 127 14.35 -4.70 -7.00
C VAL A 127 15.20 -5.85 -6.50
N ARG A 128 15.10 -6.16 -5.21
CA ARG A 128 15.79 -7.29 -4.59
C ARG A 128 14.82 -8.45 -4.44
N LEU A 129 15.03 -9.51 -5.22
CA LEU A 129 14.28 -10.75 -5.06
C LEU A 129 14.70 -11.46 -3.76
N LYS A 130 13.71 -11.98 -3.04
CA LYS A 130 13.94 -12.84 -1.88
C LYS A 130 14.66 -14.10 -2.35
N ARG A 131 15.83 -14.38 -1.80
CA ARG A 131 16.51 -15.67 -2.05
C ARG A 131 15.66 -16.78 -1.44
N VAL A 132 15.31 -17.76 -2.25
CA VAL A 132 14.76 -19.03 -1.76
C VAL A 132 15.95 -19.79 -1.18
N ALA A 133 15.89 -20.08 0.12
CA ALA A 133 16.92 -20.86 0.81
C ALA A 133 16.66 -22.35 0.61
#